data_d25f264e633b53b6de6247fde59e3a75
#
_entry.id   d25f264e633b53b6de6247fde59e3a75
#
_cell.length_a   1.000
_cell.length_b   1.000
_cell.length_c   1.000
_cell.angle_alpha   90.00
_cell.angle_beta   90.00
_cell.angle_gamma   90.00
#
_symmetry.space_group_name_H-M   'P 1'
#
loop_
_entity.id
_entity.type
_entity.pdbx_description
1 polymer ?
#
loop_
_entity_poly.entity_id
_entity_poly.type
_entity_poly.pdbx_seq_one_letter_code
_entity_poly.pdbx_strand_id
1 'polypeptide(L)'
;MAVLDYVLGEERSRLKRYQSHLEEDAAGLPKGSISIKIKSNHPYAYLTFREGGRVISKYIGHAESPAVSELSVKIGDRRRIVKELQAVKAELRRIERMLRV
;
A
#
# COMPACT_ATOMS: atom_id res chain seq x y z
N MET A 1 34.56 -17.87 -0.43
CA MET A 1 33.40 -17.06 -0.80
C MET A 1 32.75 -17.59 -2.05
N ALA A 2 31.50 -17.93 -1.98
CA ALA A 2 30.79 -18.45 -3.12
C ALA A 2 30.31 -17.33 -4.04
N VAL A 3 30.30 -17.58 -5.36
CA VAL A 3 29.69 -16.68 -6.32
C VAL A 3 28.23 -16.39 -5.97
N LEU A 4 27.54 -17.41 -5.43
CA LEU A 4 26.15 -17.27 -5.00
C LEU A 4 25.97 -16.18 -3.93
N ASP A 5 26.89 -16.06 -2.97
CA ASP A 5 26.83 -15.00 -1.95
C ASP A 5 26.91 -13.61 -2.58
N TYR A 6 27.75 -13.47 -3.60
CA TYR A 6 27.86 -12.21 -4.34
C TYR A 6 26.54 -11.88 -5.07
N VAL A 7 25.98 -12.86 -5.75
CA VAL A 7 24.71 -12.70 -6.47
C VAL A 7 23.57 -12.36 -5.52
N LEU A 8 23.49 -13.04 -4.38
CA LEU A 8 22.47 -12.76 -3.35
C LEU A 8 22.63 -11.35 -2.77
N GLY A 9 23.87 -10.91 -2.56
CA GLY A 9 24.14 -9.55 -2.08
C GLY A 9 23.69 -8.48 -3.06
N GLU A 10 23.92 -8.70 -4.35
CA GLU A 10 23.47 -7.80 -5.42
C GLU A 10 21.95 -7.77 -5.48
N GLU A 11 21.29 -8.92 -5.40
CA GLU A 11 19.83 -9.01 -5.40
C GLU A 11 19.23 -8.31 -4.18
N ARG A 12 19.85 -8.50 -3.01
CA ARG A 12 19.42 -7.81 -1.79
C ARG A 12 19.45 -6.29 -1.96
N SER A 13 20.53 -5.76 -2.52
CA SER A 13 20.69 -4.32 -2.76
C SER A 13 19.63 -3.80 -3.72
N ARG A 14 19.36 -4.54 -4.79
CA ARG A 14 18.34 -4.19 -5.77
C ARG A 14 16.95 -4.14 -5.13
N LEU A 15 16.62 -5.16 -4.35
CA LEU A 15 15.32 -5.25 -3.69
C LEU A 15 15.14 -4.17 -2.62
N LYS A 16 16.20 -3.79 -1.90
CA LYS A 16 16.14 -2.69 -0.94
C LYS A 16 15.84 -1.36 -1.61
N ARG A 17 16.43 -1.09 -2.76
CA ARG A 17 16.11 0.11 -3.53
C ARG A 17 14.66 0.09 -4.01
N TYR A 18 14.20 -1.05 -4.50
CA TYR A 18 12.82 -1.22 -4.93
C TYR A 18 11.85 -1.02 -3.76
N GLN A 19 12.16 -1.58 -2.60
CA GLN A 19 11.38 -1.37 -1.37
C GLN A 19 11.22 0.11 -1.05
N SER A 20 12.31 0.87 -1.12
CA SER A 20 12.27 2.31 -0.84
C SER A 20 11.36 3.05 -1.81
N HIS A 21 11.42 2.73 -3.10
CA HIS A 21 10.53 3.33 -4.09
C HIS A 21 9.07 3.00 -3.83
N LEU A 22 8.76 1.75 -3.49
CA LEU A 22 7.40 1.35 -3.18
C LEU A 22 6.88 2.06 -1.92
N GLU A 23 7.71 2.23 -0.91
CA GLU A 23 7.34 2.93 0.32
C GLU A 23 7.03 4.41 0.04
N GLU A 24 7.84 5.06 -0.79
CA GLU A 24 7.59 6.44 -1.20
C GLU A 24 6.29 6.56 -1.98
N ASP A 25 6.05 5.67 -2.93
CA ASP A 25 4.84 5.67 -3.74
C ASP A 25 3.59 5.44 -2.87
N ALA A 26 3.66 4.51 -1.94
CA ALA A 26 2.55 4.23 -1.03
C ALA A 26 2.25 5.42 -0.11
N ALA A 27 3.30 6.12 0.36
CA ALA A 27 3.14 7.26 1.25
C ALA A 27 2.41 8.42 0.59
N GLY A 28 2.49 8.54 -0.73
CA GLY A 28 1.80 9.58 -1.49
C GLY A 28 0.34 9.27 -1.82
N LEU A 29 -0.15 8.10 -1.44
CA LEU A 29 -1.50 7.64 -1.77
C LEU A 29 -2.37 7.47 -0.52
N PRO A 30 -3.68 7.72 -0.64
CA PRO A 30 -4.58 7.60 0.51
C PRO A 30 -4.78 6.15 0.92
N LYS A 31 -4.80 5.91 2.23
CA LYS A 31 -5.15 4.61 2.79
C LYS A 31 -6.59 4.62 3.29
N GLY A 32 -7.16 3.43 3.44
CA GLY A 32 -8.50 3.27 3.97
C GLY A 32 -9.43 2.59 2.99
N SER A 33 -10.71 2.76 3.23
CA SER A 33 -11.75 2.20 2.37
C SER A 33 -12.89 3.20 2.22
N ILE A 34 -13.61 3.07 1.11
CA ILE A 34 -14.79 3.89 0.87
C ILE A 34 -15.99 3.15 1.43
N SER A 35 -16.77 3.83 2.29
CA SER A 35 -18.03 3.32 2.77
C SER A 35 -19.16 4.20 2.27
N ILE A 36 -20.29 3.56 1.95
CA ILE A 36 -21.47 4.24 1.45
C ILE A 36 -22.52 4.27 2.56
N LYS A 37 -23.04 5.47 2.85
CA LYS A 37 -24.12 5.64 3.81
C LYS A 37 -25.31 6.27 3.09
N ILE A 38 -26.49 5.72 3.31
CA ILE A 38 -27.72 6.23 2.72
C ILE A 38 -28.40 7.15 3.72
N LYS A 39 -28.63 8.40 3.32
CA LYS A 39 -29.33 9.39 4.11
C LYS A 39 -30.39 10.05 3.24
N SER A 40 -31.63 10.09 3.71
CA SER A 40 -32.76 10.65 2.95
C SER A 40 -32.85 10.08 1.54
N ASN A 41 -32.66 8.75 1.40
CA ASN A 41 -32.66 8.01 0.15
C ASN A 41 -31.55 8.36 -0.83
N HIS A 42 -30.49 9.05 -0.36
CA HIS A 42 -29.34 9.38 -1.20
C HIS A 42 -28.07 8.69 -0.68
N PRO A 43 -27.27 8.10 -1.57
CA PRO A 43 -26.01 7.47 -1.17
C PRO A 43 -24.88 8.50 -1.08
N TYR A 44 -24.20 8.55 0.04
CA TYR A 44 -23.07 9.41 0.28
C TYR A 44 -21.84 8.58 0.60
N ALA A 45 -20.68 8.99 0.07
CA ALA A 45 -19.43 8.28 0.23
C ALA A 45 -18.56 8.91 1.32
N TYR A 46 -17.96 8.06 2.14
CA TYR A 46 -17.04 8.44 3.21
C TYR A 46 -15.75 7.64 3.07
N LEU A 47 -14.64 8.30 3.31
CA LEU A 47 -13.35 7.61 3.44
C LEU A 47 -13.16 7.24 4.90
N THR A 48 -13.01 5.94 5.17
CA THR A 48 -12.82 5.42 6.52
C THR A 48 -11.40 4.88 6.65
N PHE A 49 -10.67 5.32 7.67
CA PHE A 49 -9.30 4.90 7.91
C PHE A 49 -8.98 4.93 9.40
N ARG A 50 -7.88 4.27 9.79
CA ARG A 50 -7.40 4.29 11.16
C ARG A 50 -6.27 5.29 11.32
N GLU A 51 -6.34 6.06 12.40
CA GLU A 51 -5.28 7.00 12.76
C GLU A 51 -5.19 7.06 14.29
N GLY A 52 -4.00 6.75 14.82
CA GLY A 52 -3.77 6.77 16.27
C GLY A 52 -4.69 5.85 17.06
N GLY A 53 -5.04 4.69 16.52
CA GLY A 53 -5.93 3.73 17.17
C GLY A 53 -7.41 4.06 17.03
N ARG A 54 -7.76 5.15 16.36
CA ARG A 54 -9.13 5.59 16.12
C ARG A 54 -9.55 5.32 14.69
N VAL A 55 -10.84 5.03 14.50
CA VAL A 55 -11.45 4.98 13.18
C VAL A 55 -11.99 6.36 12.85
N ILE A 56 -11.49 6.92 11.75
CA ILE A 56 -11.89 8.24 11.28
C ILE A 56 -12.67 8.06 9.98
N SER A 57 -13.76 8.80 9.86
CA SER A 57 -14.62 8.78 8.68
C SER A 57 -14.73 10.20 8.14
N LYS A 58 -14.27 10.40 6.89
CA LYS A 58 -14.30 11.70 6.23
C LYS A 58 -15.31 11.70 5.10
N TYR A 59 -16.20 12.68 5.09
CA TYR A 59 -17.14 12.86 4.01
C TYR A 59 -16.41 13.23 2.71
N ILE A 60 -16.70 12.51 1.63
CA ILE A 60 -16.09 12.75 0.32
C ILE A 60 -17.09 13.44 -0.64
N GLY A 61 -18.31 12.96 -0.68
CA GLY A 61 -19.31 13.48 -1.57
C GLY A 61 -20.40 12.46 -1.86
N HIS A 62 -21.22 12.78 -2.84
CA HIS A 62 -22.22 11.85 -3.34
C HIS A 62 -21.52 10.61 -3.92
N ALA A 63 -22.09 9.43 -3.72
CA ALA A 63 -21.47 8.16 -4.10
C ALA A 63 -21.06 8.09 -5.57
N GLU A 64 -21.77 8.81 -6.44
CA GLU A 64 -21.49 8.78 -7.89
C GLU A 64 -20.63 9.97 -8.37
N SER A 65 -20.12 10.78 -7.45
CA SER A 65 -19.31 11.93 -7.84
C SER A 65 -17.94 11.53 -8.40
N PRO A 66 -17.36 12.34 -9.30
CA PRO A 66 -16.01 12.08 -9.82
C PRO A 66 -14.94 11.98 -8.73
N ALA A 67 -15.09 12.74 -7.65
CA ALA A 67 -14.15 12.71 -6.51
C ALA A 67 -14.08 11.31 -5.89
N VAL A 68 -15.20 10.60 -5.80
CA VAL A 68 -15.26 9.24 -5.26
C VAL A 68 -14.56 8.25 -6.20
N SER A 69 -14.79 8.38 -7.50
CA SER A 69 -14.13 7.54 -8.50
C SER A 69 -12.61 7.72 -8.48
N GLU A 70 -12.15 8.96 -8.42
CA GLU A 70 -10.71 9.26 -8.36
C GLU A 70 -10.08 8.71 -7.09
N LEU A 71 -10.75 8.88 -5.95
CA LEU A 71 -10.28 8.36 -4.68
C LEU A 71 -10.23 6.84 -4.69
N SER A 72 -11.22 6.19 -5.27
CA SER A 72 -11.28 4.73 -5.39
C SER A 72 -10.07 4.19 -6.16
N VAL A 73 -9.70 4.83 -7.26
CA VAL A 73 -8.53 4.45 -8.05
C VAL A 73 -7.25 4.59 -7.22
N LYS A 74 -7.08 5.69 -6.51
CA LYS A 74 -5.89 5.93 -5.67
C LYS A 74 -5.77 4.91 -4.54
N ILE A 75 -6.88 4.57 -3.90
CA ILE A 75 -6.90 3.55 -2.85
C ILE A 75 -6.51 2.18 -3.43
N GLY A 76 -7.03 1.85 -4.60
CA GLY A 76 -6.68 0.61 -5.31
C GLY A 76 -5.21 0.55 -5.67
N ASP A 77 -4.64 1.66 -6.14
CA ASP A 77 -3.23 1.78 -6.47
C ASP A 77 -2.37 1.52 -5.22
N ARG A 78 -2.72 2.14 -4.09
CA ARG A 78 -1.99 1.94 -2.85
C ARG A 78 -2.05 0.48 -2.40
N ARG A 79 -3.21 -0.16 -2.50
CA ARG A 79 -3.35 -1.58 -2.12
C ARG A 79 -2.45 -2.49 -2.95
N ARG A 80 -2.33 -2.23 -4.25
CA ARG A 80 -1.43 -2.99 -5.12
C ARG A 80 0.03 -2.79 -4.71
N ILE A 81 0.42 -1.54 -4.43
CA ILE A 81 1.78 -1.21 -3.99
C ILE A 81 2.10 -1.88 -2.66
N VAL A 82 1.19 -1.84 -1.70
CA VAL A 82 1.39 -2.46 -0.38
C VAL A 82 1.54 -3.97 -0.51
N LYS A 83 0.76 -4.60 -1.39
CA LYS A 83 0.86 -6.04 -1.65
C LYS A 83 2.22 -6.39 -2.25
N GLU A 84 2.68 -5.62 -3.23
CA GLU A 84 4.00 -5.78 -3.83
C GLU A 84 5.10 -5.57 -2.79
N LEU A 85 4.94 -4.57 -1.94
CA LEU A 85 5.89 -4.29 -0.85
C LEU A 85 6.00 -5.47 0.11
N GLN A 86 4.90 -6.11 0.46
CA GLN A 86 4.91 -7.31 1.29
C GLN A 86 5.67 -8.46 0.63
N ALA A 87 5.50 -8.63 -0.68
CA ALA A 87 6.22 -9.65 -1.44
C ALA A 87 7.72 -9.37 -1.46
N VAL A 88 8.12 -8.12 -1.67
CA VAL A 88 9.53 -7.71 -1.64
C VAL A 88 10.15 -7.96 -0.26
N LYS A 89 9.46 -7.59 0.80
CA LYS A 89 9.92 -7.82 2.18
C LYS A 89 10.10 -9.31 2.48
N ALA A 90 9.19 -10.13 2.00
CA ALA A 90 9.28 -11.59 2.18
C ALA A 90 10.50 -12.15 1.46
N GLU A 91 10.76 -11.69 0.24
CA GLU A 91 11.93 -12.13 -0.52
C GLU A 91 13.23 -11.67 0.14
N LEU A 92 13.27 -10.45 0.64
CA LEU A 92 14.43 -9.95 1.39
C LEU A 92 14.71 -10.82 2.61
N ARG A 93 13.70 -11.23 3.36
CA ARG A 93 13.89 -12.13 4.50
C ARG A 93 14.48 -13.48 4.07
N ARG A 94 14.05 -14.00 2.92
CA ARG A 94 14.61 -15.25 2.39
C ARG A 94 16.09 -15.09 2.07
N ILE A 95 16.45 -14.04 1.39
CA ILE A 95 17.85 -13.75 1.04
C ILE A 95 18.71 -13.58 2.28
N GLU A 96 18.22 -12.84 3.29
CA GLU A 96 18.91 -12.64 4.55
C GLU A 96 19.20 -13.98 5.25
N ARG A 97 18.24 -14.89 5.24
CA ARG A 97 18.46 -16.23 5.81
C ARG A 97 19.52 -17.01 5.06
N MET A 98 19.54 -16.92 3.73
CA MET A 98 20.54 -17.59 2.91
C MET A 98 21.95 -17.05 3.16
N LEU A 99 22.06 -15.73 3.38
CA LEU A 99 23.35 -15.06 3.59
C LEU A 99 23.92 -15.28 4.99
N ARG A 100 23.13 -15.73 5.94
CA ARG A 100 23.57 -15.96 7.33
C ARG A 100 24.35 -17.24 7.55
N VAL A 101 24.39 -18.11 6.61
CA VAL A 101 25.03 -19.44 6.76
C VAL A 101 26.54 -19.36 6.93
#